data_1990596d630e3d03f6ec42f2af77bceb
#
_entry.id   1990596d630e3d03f6ec42f2af77bceb
#
_cell.length_a   1.000
_cell.length_b   1.000
_cell.length_c   1.000
_cell.angle_alpha   90.00
_cell.angle_beta   90.00
_cell.angle_gamma   90.00
#
_symmetry.space_group_name_H-M   'P 1'
#
loop_
_entity.id
_entity.type
_entity.pdbx_description
1 polymer ?
#
loop_
_entity_poly.entity_id
_entity_poly.type
_entity_poly.pdbx_seq_one_letter_code
_entity_poly.pdbx_strand_id
1 'polypeptide(L)'
;KAGQLMAWTTWANNEAKEAAMDEFQQNLSGLADFITEPPTILEGPMVAGQQYIMVPKDGEDPFFARFVLGGGTQDGKTYDDVAEFMSNTVYPAYEDVEGIFATAACMVGDDSGFSFNFWTSHDAAHAASDIISSIVSDAVSSLIREAPQELTGECTVWKNYVDFPVGKM
;
A
#
# COMPACT_ATOMS: atom_id res chain seq x y z
N LYS A 1 8.21 -2.31 -24.07
CA LYS A 1 8.35 -3.03 -22.79
C LYS A 1 6.98 -3.51 -22.41
N ALA A 2 6.83 -4.78 -22.04
CA ALA A 2 5.61 -5.27 -21.40
C ALA A 2 5.44 -4.48 -20.10
N GLY A 3 4.30 -3.84 -19.89
CA GLY A 3 3.97 -3.14 -18.66
C GLY A 3 3.65 -4.16 -17.55
N GLN A 4 3.89 -3.80 -16.30
CA GLN A 4 3.39 -4.55 -15.16
C GLN A 4 2.04 -3.94 -14.75
N LEU A 5 1.05 -4.78 -14.49
CA LEU A 5 -0.23 -4.39 -13.92
C LEU A 5 -0.21 -4.74 -12.44
N MET A 6 -0.62 -3.78 -11.62
CA MET A 6 -0.85 -4.00 -10.20
C MET A 6 -2.29 -3.62 -9.88
N ALA A 7 -2.95 -4.47 -9.11
CA ALA A 7 -4.27 -4.22 -8.58
C ALA A 7 -4.26 -4.48 -7.07
N TRP A 8 -5.06 -3.71 -6.35
CA TRP A 8 -5.25 -3.95 -4.91
C TRP A 8 -6.71 -3.81 -4.55
N THR A 9 -7.10 -4.48 -3.49
CA THR A 9 -8.41 -4.36 -2.86
C THR A 9 -8.24 -4.32 -1.36
N THR A 10 -9.04 -3.50 -0.69
CA THR A 10 -9.15 -3.47 0.76
C THR A 10 -10.56 -3.86 1.16
N TRP A 11 -10.69 -4.67 2.20
CA TRP A 11 -11.94 -5.22 2.69
C TRP A 11 -12.15 -4.80 4.14
N ALA A 12 -13.39 -4.52 4.52
CA ALA A 12 -13.71 -4.15 5.90
C ALA A 12 -13.40 -5.30 6.89
N ASN A 13 -13.56 -6.54 6.45
CA ASN A 13 -13.29 -7.76 7.20
C ASN A 13 -13.28 -8.98 6.27
N ASN A 14 -12.91 -10.15 6.80
CA ASN A 14 -12.87 -11.39 6.03
C ASN A 14 -14.23 -11.83 5.48
N GLU A 15 -15.32 -11.59 6.20
CA GLU A 15 -16.67 -11.95 5.74
C GLU A 15 -17.05 -11.16 4.49
N ALA A 16 -16.77 -9.85 4.46
CA ALA A 16 -16.99 -9.01 3.28
C ALA A 16 -16.14 -9.46 2.09
N LYS A 17 -14.91 -9.87 2.33
CA LYS A 17 -14.02 -10.43 1.32
C LYS A 17 -14.59 -11.73 0.75
N GLU A 18 -14.93 -12.69 1.60
CA GLU A 18 -15.48 -14.00 1.18
C GLU A 18 -16.76 -13.83 0.37
N ALA A 19 -17.65 -12.93 0.79
CA ALA A 19 -18.90 -12.65 0.09
C ALA A 19 -18.71 -12.09 -1.34
N ALA A 20 -17.61 -11.39 -1.58
CA ALA A 20 -17.30 -10.79 -2.89
C ALA A 20 -16.35 -11.64 -3.75
N MET A 21 -15.82 -12.74 -3.21
CA MET A 21 -14.76 -13.51 -3.88
C MET A 21 -15.16 -14.08 -5.23
N ASP A 22 -16.37 -14.57 -5.36
CA ASP A 22 -16.87 -15.14 -6.63
C ASP A 22 -16.93 -14.09 -7.75
N GLU A 23 -17.43 -12.89 -7.43
CA GLU A 23 -17.45 -11.76 -8.37
C GLU A 23 -16.04 -11.29 -8.70
N PHE A 24 -15.17 -11.21 -7.71
CA PHE A 24 -13.77 -10.85 -7.90
C PHE A 24 -13.04 -11.82 -8.83
N GLN A 25 -13.23 -13.14 -8.65
CA GLN A 25 -12.65 -14.16 -9.53
C GLN A 25 -13.20 -14.09 -10.94
N GLN A 26 -14.49 -13.82 -11.13
CA GLN A 26 -15.08 -13.62 -12.45
C GLN A 26 -14.45 -12.41 -13.16
N ASN A 27 -14.26 -11.31 -12.44
CA ASN A 27 -13.60 -10.12 -12.99
C ASN A 27 -12.13 -10.36 -13.35
N LEU A 28 -11.40 -11.11 -12.52
CA LEU A 28 -10.02 -11.52 -12.84
C LEU A 28 -9.95 -12.42 -14.07
N SER A 29 -10.91 -13.32 -14.24
CA SER A 29 -10.94 -14.19 -15.42
C SER A 29 -11.09 -13.41 -16.73
N GLY A 30 -11.77 -12.27 -16.70
CA GLY A 30 -11.87 -11.35 -17.84
C GLY A 30 -10.53 -10.68 -18.22
N LEU A 31 -9.55 -10.71 -17.34
CA LEU A 31 -8.20 -10.20 -17.61
C LEU A 31 -7.23 -11.26 -18.16
N ALA A 32 -7.65 -12.53 -18.23
CA ALA A 32 -6.77 -13.65 -18.62
C ALA A 32 -6.11 -13.45 -20.00
N ASP A 33 -6.81 -12.81 -20.94
CA ASP A 33 -6.28 -12.53 -22.28
C ASP A 33 -5.19 -11.43 -22.28
N PHE A 34 -5.07 -10.66 -21.21
CA PHE A 34 -4.12 -9.55 -21.07
C PHE A 34 -2.93 -9.89 -20.18
N ILE A 35 -3.01 -10.99 -19.43
CA ILE A 35 -2.00 -11.42 -18.46
C ILE A 35 -1.20 -12.57 -19.05
N THR A 36 0.10 -12.39 -19.22
CA THR A 36 1.01 -13.40 -19.79
C THR A 36 1.56 -14.37 -18.75
N GLU A 37 1.52 -13.99 -17.47
CA GLU A 37 2.00 -14.82 -16.37
C GLU A 37 0.96 -14.80 -15.23
N PRO A 38 0.85 -15.87 -14.42
CA PRO A 38 -0.04 -15.86 -13.25
C PRO A 38 0.28 -14.70 -12.31
N PRO A 39 -0.73 -14.00 -11.77
CA PRO A 39 -0.48 -12.91 -10.85
C PRO A 39 0.12 -13.42 -9.52
N THR A 40 1.04 -12.67 -8.95
CA THR A 40 1.43 -12.84 -7.55
C THR A 40 0.40 -12.17 -6.66
N ILE A 41 -0.20 -12.91 -5.76
CA ILE A 41 -1.20 -12.42 -4.81
C ILE A 41 -0.54 -12.33 -3.43
N LEU A 42 -0.53 -11.14 -2.86
CA LEU A 42 -0.14 -10.88 -1.48
C LEU A 42 -1.39 -10.50 -0.68
N GLU A 43 -1.58 -11.15 0.45
CA GLU A 43 -2.78 -10.98 1.26
C GLU A 43 -2.43 -11.00 2.74
N GLY A 44 -3.06 -10.12 3.50
CA GLY A 44 -2.89 -10.09 4.94
C GLY A 44 -3.68 -8.96 5.61
N PRO A 45 -3.77 -8.96 6.93
CA PRO A 45 -4.42 -7.90 7.68
C PRO A 45 -3.66 -6.59 7.52
N MET A 46 -4.39 -5.49 7.46
CA MET A 46 -3.85 -4.16 7.62
C MET A 46 -3.54 -3.95 9.11
N VAL A 47 -2.28 -3.70 9.44
CA VAL A 47 -1.78 -3.57 10.82
C VAL A 47 -1.53 -2.12 11.23
N ALA A 48 -1.39 -1.24 10.27
CA ALA A 48 -1.27 0.20 10.48
C ALA A 48 -1.78 0.95 9.25
N GLY A 49 -2.36 2.12 9.45
CA GLY A 49 -2.82 2.96 8.35
C GLY A 49 -3.20 4.37 8.81
N GLN A 50 -3.09 5.30 7.89
CA GLN A 50 -3.44 6.71 8.07
C GLN A 50 -4.02 7.27 6.77
N GLN A 51 -5.17 7.92 6.85
CA GLN A 51 -5.73 8.71 5.78
C GLN A 51 -5.58 10.20 6.10
N TYR A 52 -4.98 10.96 5.18
CA TYR A 52 -4.69 12.40 5.36
C TYR A 52 -5.75 13.27 4.71
N ILE A 53 -6.13 12.92 3.49
CA ILE A 53 -7.22 13.59 2.76
C ILE A 53 -8.11 12.52 2.12
N MET A 54 -9.34 12.91 1.76
CA MET A 54 -10.28 12.00 1.12
C MET A 54 -9.78 11.53 -0.23
N VAL A 55 -9.70 10.22 -0.42
CA VAL A 55 -9.46 9.64 -1.75
C VAL A 55 -10.71 9.86 -2.59
N PRO A 56 -10.57 10.30 -3.86
CA PRO A 56 -11.70 10.45 -4.77
C PRO A 56 -12.55 9.17 -4.86
N LYS A 57 -13.88 9.32 -4.97
CA LYS A 57 -14.78 8.15 -4.97
C LYS A 57 -14.69 7.31 -6.23
N ASP A 58 -14.54 7.96 -7.37
CA ASP A 58 -14.51 7.33 -8.68
C ASP A 58 -13.40 7.95 -9.54
N GLY A 59 -12.96 7.22 -10.55
CA GLY A 59 -11.80 7.49 -11.39
C GLY A 59 -11.89 8.72 -12.30
N GLU A 60 -12.17 9.90 -11.75
CA GLU A 60 -12.20 11.14 -12.52
C GLU A 60 -10.79 11.70 -12.79
N ASP A 61 -9.88 11.60 -11.82
CA ASP A 61 -8.49 12.04 -11.97
C ASP A 61 -7.52 10.93 -11.53
N PRO A 62 -6.55 10.54 -12.37
CA PRO A 62 -5.56 9.54 -11.99
C PRO A 62 -4.73 10.03 -10.81
N PHE A 63 -4.36 9.11 -9.93
CA PHE A 63 -3.45 9.38 -8.84
C PHE A 63 -2.24 8.43 -8.90
N PHE A 64 -1.19 8.75 -8.15
CA PHE A 64 0.03 7.97 -8.12
C PHE A 64 0.03 7.00 -6.95
N ALA A 65 0.37 5.74 -7.21
CA ALA A 65 0.48 4.70 -6.21
C ALA A 65 1.92 4.21 -6.07
N ARG A 66 2.36 4.00 -4.84
CA ARG A 66 3.62 3.35 -4.50
C ARG A 66 3.33 2.19 -3.57
N PHE A 67 3.82 1.02 -3.93
CA PHE A 67 3.83 -0.17 -3.09
C PHE A 67 5.26 -0.51 -2.72
N VAL A 68 5.49 -0.84 -1.47
CA VAL A 68 6.78 -1.20 -0.93
C VAL A 68 6.66 -2.60 -0.33
N LEU A 69 7.28 -3.58 -0.98
CA LEU A 69 7.28 -4.96 -0.53
C LEU A 69 8.45 -5.15 0.43
N GLY A 70 8.16 -5.50 1.67
CA GLY A 70 9.15 -5.70 2.70
C GLY A 70 9.98 -6.98 2.50
N GLY A 71 11.27 -6.92 2.80
CA GLY A 71 12.23 -8.01 2.65
C GLY A 71 12.41 -8.90 3.88
N GLY A 72 11.37 -9.06 4.70
CA GLY A 72 11.45 -9.78 5.97
C GLY A 72 11.99 -8.92 7.11
N THR A 73 11.72 -9.32 8.36
CA THR A 73 12.20 -8.61 9.55
C THR A 73 13.59 -9.11 9.97
N GLN A 74 14.34 -8.25 10.67
CA GLN A 74 15.62 -8.62 11.30
C GLN A 74 15.39 -9.65 12.41
N ASP A 75 16.43 -10.40 12.76
CA ASP A 75 16.38 -11.39 13.84
C ASP A 75 15.91 -10.77 15.16
N GLY A 76 14.90 -11.36 15.76
CA GLY A 76 14.29 -10.87 16.99
C GLY A 76 13.33 -9.69 16.81
N LYS A 77 13.04 -9.30 15.58
CA LYS A 77 12.03 -8.32 15.21
C LYS A 77 10.79 -8.99 14.63
N THR A 78 9.66 -8.33 14.79
CA THR A 78 8.37 -8.75 14.25
C THR A 78 7.83 -7.69 13.30
N TYR A 79 6.81 -8.05 12.54
CA TYR A 79 6.14 -7.04 11.73
C TYR A 79 5.33 -6.04 12.57
N ASP A 80 5.00 -6.38 13.82
CA ASP A 80 4.41 -5.43 14.77
C ASP A 80 5.41 -4.30 15.14
N ASP A 81 6.71 -4.62 15.27
CA ASP A 81 7.74 -3.57 15.46
C ASP A 81 7.78 -2.61 14.26
N VAL A 82 7.61 -3.15 13.04
CA VAL A 82 7.54 -2.34 11.82
C VAL A 82 6.28 -1.48 11.83
N ALA A 83 5.12 -2.05 12.15
CA ALA A 83 3.84 -1.34 12.21
C ALA A 83 3.86 -0.23 13.27
N GLU A 84 4.46 -0.49 14.43
CA GLU A 84 4.65 0.50 15.49
C GLU A 84 5.55 1.65 15.02
N PHE A 85 6.67 1.35 14.37
CA PHE A 85 7.54 2.37 13.78
C PHE A 85 6.82 3.20 12.72
N MET A 86 6.08 2.56 11.80
CA MET A 86 5.29 3.25 10.80
C MET A 86 4.28 4.21 11.44
N SER A 87 3.52 3.73 12.42
CA SER A 87 2.46 4.51 13.09
C SER A 87 2.99 5.67 13.94
N ASN A 88 4.14 5.50 14.60
CA ASN A 88 4.67 6.45 15.56
C ASN A 88 5.69 7.42 14.95
N THR A 89 6.28 7.08 13.82
CA THR A 89 7.38 7.87 13.23
C THR A 89 7.09 8.26 11.78
N VAL A 90 6.76 7.31 10.91
CA VAL A 90 6.62 7.58 9.48
C VAL A 90 5.33 8.32 9.18
N TYR A 91 4.21 7.85 9.70
CA TYR A 91 2.90 8.46 9.38
C TYR A 91 2.76 9.89 9.90
N PRO A 92 3.21 10.23 11.13
CA PRO A 92 3.24 11.63 11.55
C PRO A 92 4.09 12.54 10.67
N ALA A 93 5.19 12.02 10.10
CA ALA A 93 6.03 12.81 9.20
C ALA A 93 5.36 13.13 7.85
N TYR A 94 4.31 12.39 7.49
CA TYR A 94 3.51 12.69 6.30
C TYR A 94 2.42 13.74 6.53
N GLU A 95 2.10 14.12 7.78
CA GLU A 95 1.00 15.07 8.07
C GLU A 95 1.22 16.44 7.42
N ASP A 96 2.48 16.86 7.31
CA ASP A 96 2.86 18.14 6.69
C ASP A 96 3.22 18.01 5.20
N VAL A 97 3.08 16.82 4.61
CA VAL A 97 3.43 16.57 3.21
C VAL A 97 2.20 16.77 2.32
N GLU A 98 2.29 17.74 1.41
CA GLU A 98 1.22 18.02 0.48
C GLU A 98 1.01 16.86 -0.52
N GLY A 99 -0.24 16.52 -0.76
CA GLY A 99 -0.64 15.61 -1.82
C GLY A 99 -0.67 14.13 -1.46
N ILE A 100 -0.49 13.74 -0.22
CA ILE A 100 -0.72 12.35 0.20
C ILE A 100 -2.21 12.13 0.51
N PHE A 101 -2.79 11.07 -0.04
CA PHE A 101 -4.15 10.64 0.31
C PHE A 101 -4.13 9.72 1.53
N ALA A 102 -3.41 8.62 1.43
CA ALA A 102 -3.40 7.59 2.45
C ALA A 102 -2.11 6.77 2.39
N THR A 103 -1.80 6.15 3.51
CA THR A 103 -0.76 5.13 3.64
C THR A 103 -1.26 4.00 4.51
N ALA A 104 -0.85 2.78 4.22
CA ALA A 104 -1.09 1.65 5.10
C ALA A 104 0.00 0.59 5.00
N ALA A 105 0.09 -0.24 6.03
CA ALA A 105 0.96 -1.40 6.08
C ALA A 105 0.13 -2.66 6.34
N CYS A 106 0.42 -3.70 5.59
CA CYS A 106 -0.22 -5.01 5.67
C CYS A 106 0.82 -6.07 5.99
N MET A 107 0.50 -6.96 6.91
CA MET A 107 1.33 -8.10 7.25
C MET A 107 1.04 -9.27 6.28
N VAL A 108 2.10 -9.94 5.82
CA VAL A 108 2.01 -11.16 5.00
C VAL A 108 2.85 -12.25 5.66
N GLY A 109 2.18 -13.21 6.26
CA GLY A 109 2.87 -14.19 7.11
C GLY A 109 3.37 -13.55 8.42
N ASP A 110 4.42 -14.14 9.03
CA ASP A 110 4.87 -13.77 10.36
C ASP A 110 6.00 -12.72 10.36
N ASP A 111 6.77 -12.61 9.27
CA ASP A 111 7.98 -11.79 9.22
C ASP A 111 8.08 -10.87 8.00
N SER A 112 7.05 -10.79 7.19
CA SER A 112 7.04 -9.97 5.98
C SER A 112 5.75 -9.17 5.83
N GLY A 113 5.74 -8.22 4.92
CA GLY A 113 4.58 -7.41 4.64
C GLY A 113 4.80 -6.47 3.47
N PHE A 114 3.81 -5.66 3.22
CA PHE A 114 3.90 -4.58 2.26
C PHE A 114 3.24 -3.33 2.79
N SER A 115 3.69 -2.19 2.31
CA SER A 115 2.99 -0.93 2.52
C SER A 115 2.58 -0.32 1.18
N PHE A 116 1.57 0.52 1.22
CA PHE A 116 1.16 1.29 0.08
C PHE A 116 0.96 2.76 0.46
N ASN A 117 1.20 3.64 -0.50
CA ASN A 117 1.01 5.07 -0.37
C ASN A 117 0.33 5.56 -1.64
N PHE A 118 -0.68 6.40 -1.48
CA PHE A 118 -1.42 7.04 -2.56
C PHE A 118 -1.21 8.54 -2.53
N TRP A 119 -0.91 9.11 -3.70
CA TRP A 119 -0.51 10.50 -3.88
C TRP A 119 -1.34 11.16 -4.97
N THR A 120 -1.55 12.45 -4.87
CA THR A 120 -2.23 13.22 -5.93
C THR A 120 -1.46 13.22 -7.25
N SER A 121 -0.13 13.04 -7.20
CA SER A 121 0.73 13.01 -8.38
C SER A 121 2.07 12.33 -8.11
N HIS A 122 2.79 12.00 -9.17
CA HIS A 122 4.18 11.56 -9.11
C HIS A 122 5.09 12.59 -8.44
N ASP A 123 4.90 13.88 -8.73
CA ASP A 123 5.74 14.95 -8.18
C ASP A 123 5.54 15.09 -6.66
N ALA A 124 4.29 14.95 -6.17
CA ALA A 124 4.00 14.90 -4.74
C ALA A 124 4.71 13.72 -4.06
N ALA A 125 4.65 12.53 -4.66
CA ALA A 125 5.34 11.34 -4.15
C ALA A 125 6.87 11.52 -4.15
N HIS A 126 7.42 12.19 -5.16
CA HIS A 126 8.86 12.43 -5.24
C HIS A 126 9.32 13.43 -4.18
N ALA A 127 8.60 14.55 -4.01
CA ALA A 127 8.91 15.54 -2.98
C ALA A 127 8.88 14.93 -1.56
N ALA A 128 7.92 14.05 -1.30
CA ALA A 128 7.84 13.32 -0.04
C ALA A 128 9.01 12.36 0.20
N SER A 129 9.56 11.78 -0.86
CA SER A 129 10.63 10.78 -0.74
C SER A 129 11.88 11.37 -0.08
N ASP A 130 12.22 12.62 -0.35
CA ASP A 130 13.38 13.29 0.25
C ASP A 130 13.21 13.50 1.77
N ILE A 131 11.97 13.78 2.20
CA ILE A 131 11.63 13.95 3.62
C ILE A 131 11.68 12.59 4.33
N ILE A 132 11.04 11.59 3.73
CA ILE A 132 10.89 10.27 4.34
C ILE A 132 12.18 9.46 4.30
N SER A 133 12.99 9.57 3.25
CA SER A 133 14.22 8.81 3.15
C SER A 133 15.18 9.07 4.32
N SER A 134 15.24 10.31 4.81
CA SER A 134 16.07 10.66 5.97
C SER A 134 15.57 10.06 7.30
N ILE A 135 14.25 9.81 7.41
CA ILE A 135 13.62 9.25 8.61
C ILE A 135 13.69 7.72 8.58
N VAL A 136 13.54 7.15 7.39
CA VAL A 136 13.31 5.71 7.19
C VAL A 136 14.62 4.94 7.00
N SER A 137 15.69 5.57 6.45
CA SER A 137 16.90 4.83 6.06
C SER A 137 17.55 4.05 7.19
N ASP A 138 17.75 4.68 8.36
CA ASP A 138 18.40 4.05 9.50
C ASP A 138 17.49 3.05 10.21
N ALA A 139 16.20 3.35 10.28
CA ALA A 139 15.22 2.50 10.94
C ALA A 139 14.86 1.27 10.08
N VAL A 140 14.72 1.44 8.75
CA VAL A 140 14.50 0.31 7.85
C VAL A 140 15.64 -0.69 7.95
N SER A 141 16.90 -0.24 7.95
CA SER A 141 18.04 -1.14 8.09
C SER A 141 18.10 -1.87 9.44
N SER A 142 17.49 -1.32 10.50
CA SER A 142 17.40 -1.95 11.83
C SER A 142 16.21 -2.90 11.99
N LEU A 143 15.17 -2.76 11.17
CA LEU A 143 13.93 -3.51 11.25
C LEU A 143 13.79 -4.54 10.13
N ILE A 144 14.26 -4.20 8.92
CA ILE A 144 14.08 -4.99 7.70
C ILE A 144 15.42 -5.61 7.28
N ARG A 145 15.39 -6.90 6.97
CA ARG A 145 16.58 -7.69 6.65
C ARG A 145 17.12 -7.45 5.25
N GLU A 146 16.22 -7.33 4.29
CA GLU A 146 16.56 -7.14 2.88
C GLU A 146 16.00 -5.80 2.38
N ALA A 147 16.68 -5.20 1.42
CA ALA A 147 16.19 -3.98 0.80
C ALA A 147 14.77 -4.19 0.23
N PRO A 148 13.80 -3.34 0.57
CA PRO A 148 12.45 -3.48 0.07
C PRO A 148 12.40 -3.26 -1.45
N GLN A 149 11.47 -3.95 -2.10
CA GLN A 149 11.16 -3.73 -3.51
C GLN A 149 10.08 -2.67 -3.64
N GLU A 150 10.31 -1.66 -4.46
CA GLU A 150 9.29 -0.66 -4.78
C GLU A 150 8.64 -0.94 -6.13
N LEU A 151 7.32 -0.81 -6.17
CA LEU A 151 6.49 -0.82 -7.37
C LEU A 151 5.70 0.49 -7.40
N THR A 152 5.84 1.25 -8.47
CA THR A 152 5.21 2.57 -8.62
C THR A 152 4.46 2.69 -9.93
N GLY A 153 3.38 3.44 -9.93
CA GLY A 153 2.62 3.69 -11.15
C GLY A 153 1.43 4.61 -10.95
N GLU A 154 0.83 5.02 -12.06
CA GLU A 154 -0.45 5.73 -12.04
C GLU A 154 -1.59 4.75 -11.78
N CYS A 155 -2.46 5.09 -10.85
CA CYS A 155 -3.74 4.44 -10.67
C CYS A 155 -4.76 5.10 -11.61
N THR A 156 -5.13 4.38 -12.65
CA THR A 156 -6.00 4.89 -13.71
C THR A 156 -7.44 4.43 -13.59
N VAL A 157 -7.69 3.43 -12.76
CA VAL A 157 -9.03 2.91 -12.48
C VAL A 157 -9.13 2.57 -10.99
N TRP A 158 -10.07 3.18 -10.30
CA TRP A 158 -10.35 2.86 -8.89
C TRP A 158 -11.82 3.09 -8.56
N LYS A 159 -12.26 2.49 -7.48
CA LYS A 159 -13.58 2.69 -6.91
C LYS A 159 -13.57 2.49 -5.40
N ASN A 160 -14.08 3.45 -4.68
CA ASN A 160 -14.31 3.37 -3.25
C ASN A 160 -15.78 3.04 -2.99
N TYR A 161 -16.03 1.92 -2.36
CA TYR A 161 -17.38 1.49 -1.97
C TYR A 161 -17.80 2.04 -0.61
N VAL A 162 -16.83 2.45 0.20
CA VAL A 162 -17.04 3.03 1.53
C VAL A 162 -16.20 4.31 1.70
N ASP A 163 -16.71 5.25 2.48
CA ASP A 163 -15.95 6.42 2.87
C ASP A 163 -15.08 6.07 4.08
N PHE A 164 -13.77 6.07 3.91
CA PHE A 164 -12.86 5.97 5.03
C PHE A 164 -12.72 7.35 5.69
N PRO A 165 -12.86 7.44 7.03
CA PRO A 165 -12.64 8.70 7.72
C PRO A 165 -11.17 9.11 7.65
N VAL A 166 -10.93 10.42 7.55
CA VAL A 166 -9.57 10.97 7.71
C VAL A 166 -9.09 10.68 9.13
N GLY A 167 -7.86 10.20 9.27
CA GLY A 167 -7.26 9.81 10.53
C GLY A 167 -6.66 8.40 10.49
N LYS A 168 -6.40 7.86 11.65
CA LYS A 168 -5.88 6.48 11.78
C LYS A 168 -6.94 5.47 11.34
N MET A 169 -6.48 4.51 10.56
CA MET A 169 -7.26 3.37 10.08
C MET A 169 -6.95 2.11 10.92
#